data_b809796bac02150649dddf59e77ff032
#
_entry.id   b809796bac02150649dddf59e77ff032
#
_cell.length_a   1.000
_cell.length_b   1.000
_cell.length_c   1.000
_cell.angle_alpha   90.00
_cell.angle_beta   90.00
_cell.angle_gamma   90.00
#
_symmetry.space_group_name_H-M   'P 1'
#
loop_
_entity.id
_entity.type
_entity.pdbx_description
1 polymer ?
#
loop_
_entity_poly.entity_id
_entity_poly.type
_entity_poly.pdbx_seq_one_letter_code
_entity_poly.pdbx_strand_id
1 'polypeptide(L)'
;MLPTMTYFKEALSAPKFYFRRLGEAKPLCRGDEVVVSCTYSAFEAEIEWKGRYYMLYLPSKPNVIERIEQVECEAKERSRGPLLENIVLYEELMLVNSAGHKEYFDVILQEKPKGMMLKDAVTHYKIADLRQAIYKMKARLDAIGFRHNNLRPANIIVCDSGVVRPLRYWYAK
;
A
#
# COMPACT_ATOMS: atom_id res chain seq x y z
N MET A 1 1.81 15.06 -16.92
CA MET A 1 0.54 14.29 -17.08
C MET A 1 0.15 13.73 -15.72
N LEU A 2 -1.14 13.63 -15.38
CA LEU A 2 -1.54 12.87 -14.19
C LEU A 2 -1.66 11.39 -14.59
N PRO A 3 -1.09 10.46 -13.82
CA PRO A 3 -1.21 9.04 -14.11
C PRO A 3 -2.68 8.61 -14.01
N THR A 4 -3.09 7.68 -14.87
CA THR A 4 -4.42 7.09 -14.85
C THR A 4 -4.35 5.62 -14.44
N MET A 5 -5.48 5.07 -14.00
CA MET A 5 -5.58 3.65 -13.66
C MET A 5 -5.24 2.76 -14.87
N THR A 6 -5.63 3.18 -16.08
CA THR A 6 -5.33 2.44 -17.32
C THR A 6 -3.83 2.35 -17.57
N TYR A 7 -3.11 3.48 -17.48
CA TYR A 7 -1.65 3.47 -17.63
C TYR A 7 -0.94 2.66 -16.54
N PHE A 8 -1.43 2.73 -15.31
CA PHE A 8 -0.87 1.94 -14.23
C PHE A 8 -1.08 0.44 -14.44
N LYS A 9 -2.27 0.04 -14.92
CA LYS A 9 -2.58 -1.36 -15.27
C LYS A 9 -1.71 -1.85 -16.44
N GLU A 10 -1.53 -1.02 -17.46
CA GLU A 10 -0.64 -1.31 -18.59
C GLU A 10 0.80 -1.50 -18.14
N ALA A 11 1.32 -0.59 -17.33
CA ALA A 11 2.68 -0.68 -16.81
C ALA A 11 2.90 -1.95 -15.98
N LEU A 12 1.93 -2.34 -15.16
CA LEU A 12 1.98 -3.59 -14.37
C LEU A 12 1.86 -4.85 -15.23
N SER A 13 1.25 -4.76 -16.41
CA SER A 13 1.17 -5.90 -17.36
C SER A 13 2.52 -6.19 -18.04
N ALA A 14 3.42 -5.20 -18.06
CA ALA A 14 4.76 -5.33 -18.64
C ALA A 14 5.82 -4.58 -17.79
N PRO A 15 6.03 -4.95 -16.52
CA PRO A 15 6.81 -4.16 -15.56
C PRO A 15 8.23 -3.85 -16.03
N LYS A 16 8.86 -4.77 -16.73
CA LYS A 16 10.22 -4.64 -17.26
C LYS A 16 10.43 -3.39 -18.14
N PHE A 17 9.38 -2.91 -18.80
CA PHE A 17 9.48 -1.76 -19.71
C PHE A 17 9.15 -0.43 -19.02
N TYR A 18 8.44 -0.46 -17.92
CA TYR A 18 7.89 0.74 -17.28
C TYR A 18 8.51 1.05 -15.92
N PHE A 19 9.01 0.05 -15.20
CA PHE A 19 9.59 0.22 -13.86
C PHE A 19 11.11 0.09 -13.88
N ARG A 20 11.79 0.95 -13.12
CA ARG A 20 13.25 0.97 -13.02
C ARG A 20 13.82 -0.15 -12.16
N ARG A 21 13.23 -0.35 -10.96
CA ARG A 21 13.66 -1.36 -9.97
C ARG A 21 12.69 -2.53 -9.88
N LEU A 22 11.40 -2.26 -10.10
CA LEU A 22 10.33 -3.24 -10.03
C LEU A 22 10.09 -3.99 -11.35
N GLY A 23 11.04 -3.95 -12.28
CA GLY A 23 10.89 -4.60 -13.59
C GLY A 23 10.64 -6.11 -13.53
N GLU A 24 11.01 -6.79 -12.43
CA GLU A 24 10.75 -8.22 -12.21
C GLU A 24 9.58 -8.46 -11.24
N ALA A 25 8.83 -7.42 -10.85
CA ALA A 25 7.68 -7.57 -10.00
C ALA A 25 6.55 -8.34 -10.72
N LYS A 26 5.87 -9.18 -9.96
CA LYS A 26 4.74 -9.97 -10.45
C LYS A 26 3.46 -9.41 -9.84
N PRO A 27 2.61 -8.72 -10.64
CA PRO A 27 1.35 -8.22 -10.13
C PRO A 27 0.37 -9.37 -9.86
N LEU A 28 -0.53 -9.16 -8.89
CA LEU A 28 -1.66 -10.04 -8.70
C LEU A 28 -2.60 -9.94 -9.90
N CYS A 29 -2.93 -11.09 -10.48
CA CYS A 29 -3.85 -11.20 -11.60
C CYS A 29 -5.12 -11.96 -11.21
N ARG A 30 -6.21 -11.66 -11.89
CA ARG A 30 -7.44 -12.45 -11.89
C ARG A 30 -7.65 -12.97 -13.31
N GLY A 31 -7.34 -14.24 -13.53
CA GLY A 31 -7.13 -14.75 -14.90
C GLY A 31 -5.92 -14.05 -15.51
N ASP A 32 -6.09 -13.52 -16.72
CA ASP A 32 -5.04 -12.81 -17.46
C ASP A 32 -5.00 -11.30 -17.15
N GLU A 33 -5.91 -10.80 -16.32
CA GLU A 33 -5.99 -9.38 -16.02
C GLU A 33 -5.31 -9.01 -14.70
N VAL A 34 -4.46 -7.97 -14.74
CA VAL A 34 -3.86 -7.36 -13.56
C VAL A 34 -4.95 -6.70 -12.72
N VAL A 35 -4.95 -7.00 -11.42
CA VAL A 35 -5.88 -6.41 -10.45
C VAL A 35 -5.35 -5.07 -9.98
N VAL A 36 -6.03 -3.99 -10.36
CA VAL A 36 -5.75 -2.62 -9.90
C VAL A 36 -7.01 -2.06 -9.26
N SER A 37 -6.85 -1.39 -8.15
CA SER A 37 -7.92 -0.64 -7.48
C SER A 37 -7.56 0.83 -7.35
N CYS A 38 -8.54 1.65 -7.02
CA CYS A 38 -8.38 3.09 -6.86
C CYS A 38 -8.94 3.53 -5.51
N THR A 39 -8.15 4.33 -4.81
CA THR A 39 -8.62 5.13 -3.67
C THR A 39 -8.68 6.60 -4.07
N TYR A 40 -9.15 7.45 -3.16
CA TYR A 40 -9.13 8.90 -3.39
C TYR A 40 -7.72 9.47 -3.62
N SER A 41 -6.69 8.82 -3.09
CA SER A 41 -5.32 9.35 -3.03
C SER A 41 -4.30 8.59 -3.86
N ALA A 42 -4.60 7.37 -4.30
CA ALA A 42 -3.66 6.53 -5.05
C ALA A 42 -4.37 5.43 -5.84
N PHE A 43 -3.74 4.98 -6.91
CA PHE A 43 -3.99 3.70 -7.53
C PHE A 43 -3.18 2.62 -6.82
N GLU A 44 -3.71 1.42 -6.73
CA GLU A 44 -3.16 0.35 -5.91
C GLU A 44 -3.11 -0.97 -6.65
N ALA A 45 -2.06 -1.73 -6.45
CA ALA A 45 -1.94 -3.11 -6.89
C ALA A 45 -1.19 -3.93 -5.85
N GLU A 46 -1.52 -5.20 -5.76
CA GLU A 46 -0.72 -6.16 -5.01
C GLU A 46 0.34 -6.76 -5.92
N ILE A 47 1.59 -6.80 -5.46
CA ILE A 47 2.71 -7.37 -6.21
C ILE A 47 3.53 -8.32 -5.35
N GLU A 48 4.14 -9.32 -5.99
CA GLU A 48 5.27 -10.07 -5.46
C GLU A 48 6.56 -9.49 -6.04
N TRP A 49 7.52 -9.17 -5.18
CA TRP A 49 8.84 -8.70 -5.58
C TRP A 49 9.91 -9.24 -4.64
N LYS A 50 10.97 -9.86 -5.20
CA LYS A 50 12.04 -10.51 -4.44
C LYS A 50 11.53 -11.51 -3.39
N GLY A 51 10.48 -12.27 -3.72
CA GLY A 51 9.90 -13.28 -2.85
C GLY A 51 9.08 -12.74 -1.67
N ARG A 52 8.73 -11.45 -1.68
CA ARG A 52 7.86 -10.81 -0.68
C ARG A 52 6.66 -10.16 -1.34
N TYR A 53 5.58 -10.01 -0.60
CA TYR A 53 4.37 -9.37 -1.05
C TYR A 53 4.30 -7.92 -0.59
N TYR A 54 3.86 -7.05 -1.50
CA TYR A 54 3.70 -5.62 -1.25
C TYR A 54 2.38 -5.11 -1.81
N MET A 55 1.85 -4.09 -1.15
CA MET A 55 0.93 -3.17 -1.80
C MET A 55 1.78 -2.11 -2.49
N LEU A 56 1.62 -1.99 -3.80
CA LEU A 56 2.21 -0.93 -4.61
C LEU A 56 1.19 0.18 -4.80
N TYR A 57 1.57 1.40 -4.44
CA TYR A 57 0.73 2.57 -4.58
C TYR A 57 1.36 3.56 -5.56
N LEU A 58 0.56 4.01 -6.54
CA LEU A 58 0.88 5.13 -7.40
C LEU A 58 0.05 6.34 -6.92
N PRO A 59 0.67 7.30 -6.23
CA PRO A 59 -0.03 8.48 -5.72
C PRO A 59 -0.71 9.29 -6.82
N SER A 60 -1.95 9.70 -6.59
CA SER A 60 -2.72 10.63 -7.42
C SER A 60 -2.84 12.02 -6.80
N LYS A 61 -2.28 12.22 -5.59
CA LYS A 61 -2.26 13.47 -4.84
C LYS A 61 -0.83 13.83 -4.42
N PRO A 62 -0.45 15.12 -4.49
CA PRO A 62 0.95 15.52 -4.29
C PRO A 62 1.49 15.30 -2.87
N ASN A 63 0.63 15.33 -1.85
CA ASN A 63 1.04 15.22 -0.44
C ASN A 63 1.16 13.78 0.10
N VAL A 64 0.91 12.77 -0.74
CA VAL A 64 0.94 11.37 -0.28
C VAL A 64 2.37 10.93 0.05
N ILE A 65 3.33 11.22 -0.82
CA ILE A 65 4.75 10.87 -0.63
C ILE A 65 5.28 11.53 0.65
N GLU A 66 5.16 12.85 0.75
CA GLU A 66 5.65 13.62 1.91
C GLU A 66 5.07 13.06 3.23
N ARG A 67 3.79 12.72 3.23
CA ARG A 67 3.16 12.16 4.43
C ARG A 67 3.72 10.78 4.79
N ILE A 68 3.97 9.91 3.82
CA ILE A 68 4.57 8.60 4.06
C ILE A 68 6.01 8.75 4.59
N GLU A 69 6.79 9.66 4.04
CA GLU A 69 8.15 9.93 4.51
C GLU A 69 8.17 10.41 5.96
N GLN A 70 7.25 11.32 6.31
CA GLN A 70 7.08 11.77 7.69
C GLN A 70 6.77 10.60 8.64
N VAL A 71 5.81 9.74 8.27
CA VAL A 71 5.46 8.55 9.07
C VAL A 71 6.65 7.61 9.23
N GLU A 72 7.42 7.37 8.17
CA GLU A 72 8.59 6.50 8.22
C GLU A 72 9.72 7.10 9.08
N CYS A 73 9.91 8.41 9.02
CA CYS A 73 10.87 9.11 9.89
C CYS A 73 10.47 8.96 11.36
N GLU A 74 9.22 9.27 11.72
CA GLU A 74 8.71 9.13 13.09
C GLU A 74 8.76 7.68 13.60
N ALA A 75 8.46 6.69 12.73
CA ALA A 75 8.54 5.28 13.09
C ALA A 75 9.97 4.80 13.38
N LYS A 76 10.97 5.38 12.71
CA LYS A 76 12.39 5.10 12.98
C LYS A 76 12.87 5.73 14.28
N GLU A 77 12.44 6.96 14.56
CA GLU A 77 12.89 7.71 15.76
C GLU A 77 12.28 7.18 17.06
N ARG A 78 11.02 6.77 17.04
CA ARG A 78 10.28 6.36 18.24
C ARG A 78 10.14 4.85 18.36
N SER A 79 9.25 4.30 17.58
CA SER A 79 8.96 2.87 17.47
C SER A 79 8.01 2.62 16.31
N ARG A 80 8.26 1.58 15.56
CA ARG A 80 7.35 1.17 14.49
C ARG A 80 6.03 0.59 15.02
N GLY A 81 6.03 -0.04 16.19
CA GLY A 81 4.84 -0.66 16.78
C GLY A 81 4.12 -1.60 15.80
N PRO A 82 2.81 -1.40 15.55
CA PRO A 82 2.04 -2.21 14.60
C PRO A 82 2.18 -1.76 13.14
N LEU A 83 2.93 -0.70 12.84
CA LEU A 83 3.06 -0.14 11.50
C LEU A 83 3.89 -1.06 10.59
N LEU A 84 3.39 -1.27 9.37
CA LEU A 84 4.13 -1.91 8.29
C LEU A 84 5.12 -0.92 7.67
N GLU A 85 6.21 -1.43 7.14
CA GLU A 85 7.20 -0.60 6.48
C GLU A 85 6.70 -0.10 5.13
N ASN A 86 6.99 1.18 4.84
CA ASN A 86 6.81 1.78 3.53
C ASN A 86 8.16 2.16 2.95
N ILE A 87 8.31 1.93 1.66
CA ILE A 87 9.50 2.31 0.89
C ILE A 87 9.04 3.23 -0.24
N VAL A 88 9.53 4.46 -0.25
CA VAL A 88 9.32 5.38 -1.36
C VAL A 88 10.38 5.10 -2.43
N LEU A 89 9.95 4.83 -3.64
CA LEU A 89 10.80 4.65 -4.81
C LEU A 89 10.59 5.85 -5.75
N TYR A 90 11.56 6.74 -5.76
CA TYR A 90 11.53 7.96 -6.59
C TYR A 90 11.79 7.63 -8.05
N GLU A 91 11.07 8.33 -8.94
CA GLU A 91 11.17 8.20 -10.39
C GLU A 91 11.11 6.73 -10.85
N GLU A 92 10.30 5.93 -10.20
CA GLU A 92 10.28 4.48 -10.39
C GLU A 92 9.47 4.06 -11.59
N LEU A 93 8.29 4.68 -11.80
CA LEU A 93 7.39 4.39 -12.91
C LEU A 93 7.62 5.39 -14.04
N MET A 94 7.95 4.90 -15.22
CA MET A 94 8.07 5.70 -16.44
C MET A 94 6.83 5.51 -17.31
N LEU A 95 6.19 6.60 -17.67
CA LEU A 95 5.10 6.63 -18.64
C LEU A 95 5.47 7.54 -19.80
N VAL A 96 4.92 7.25 -20.99
CA VAL A 96 5.08 8.09 -22.17
C VAL A 96 3.78 8.84 -22.40
N ASN A 97 3.84 10.17 -22.43
CA ASN A 97 2.67 10.99 -22.71
C ASN A 97 2.29 11.00 -24.20
N SER A 98 1.16 11.61 -24.54
CA SER A 98 0.67 11.70 -25.92
C SER A 98 1.59 12.45 -26.90
N ALA A 99 2.54 13.25 -26.39
CA ALA A 99 3.56 13.94 -27.16
C ALA A 99 4.85 13.12 -27.32
N GLY A 100 4.90 11.89 -26.79
CA GLY A 100 6.06 11.02 -26.83
C GLY A 100 7.12 11.33 -25.76
N HIS A 101 6.86 12.24 -24.83
CA HIS A 101 7.79 12.55 -23.76
C HIS A 101 7.65 11.56 -22.59
N LYS A 102 8.79 11.17 -22.02
CA LYS A 102 8.84 10.33 -20.83
C LYS A 102 8.59 11.17 -19.59
N GLU A 103 7.67 10.70 -18.77
CA GLU A 103 7.37 11.26 -17.45
C GLU A 103 7.62 10.18 -16.40
N TYR A 104 8.20 10.58 -15.27
CA TYR A 104 8.56 9.66 -14.19
C TYR A 104 7.71 9.96 -12.96
N PHE A 105 7.29 8.90 -12.28
CA PHE A 105 6.43 8.97 -11.11
C PHE A 105 7.05 8.19 -9.96
N ASP A 106 6.88 8.76 -8.77
CA ASP A 106 7.23 8.10 -7.52
C ASP A 106 6.15 7.09 -7.16
N VAL A 107 6.57 5.97 -6.59
CA VAL A 107 5.66 4.95 -6.08
C VAL A 107 6.00 4.59 -4.64
N ILE A 108 5.05 4.03 -3.92
CA ILE A 108 5.22 3.56 -2.56
C ILE A 108 5.02 2.04 -2.55
N LEU A 109 5.95 1.32 -1.94
CA LEU A 109 5.77 -0.06 -1.54
C LEU A 109 5.46 -0.12 -0.05
N GLN A 110 4.35 -0.75 0.32
CA GLN A 110 4.05 -1.10 1.70
C GLN A 110 4.12 -2.61 1.85
N GLU A 111 4.93 -3.11 2.78
CA GLU A 111 4.98 -4.54 3.06
C GLU A 111 3.56 -5.07 3.31
N LYS A 112 3.21 -6.18 2.67
CA LYS A 112 1.92 -6.83 2.84
C LYS A 112 2.12 -8.19 3.50
N PRO A 113 1.78 -8.36 4.78
CA PRO A 113 1.78 -9.67 5.40
C PRO A 113 0.72 -10.58 4.75
N LYS A 114 0.91 -11.89 4.87
CA LYS A 114 -0.11 -12.86 4.49
C LYS A 114 -1.35 -12.66 5.35
N GLY A 115 -2.51 -12.59 4.69
CA GLY A 115 -3.79 -12.35 5.35
C GLY A 115 -4.80 -11.74 4.40
N MET A 116 -5.91 -11.25 4.94
CA MET A 116 -7.01 -10.66 4.19
C MET A 116 -7.44 -9.32 4.77
N MET A 117 -8.10 -8.50 3.97
CA MET A 117 -8.65 -7.24 4.46
C MET A 117 -9.74 -7.50 5.50
N LEU A 118 -9.84 -6.63 6.51
CA LEU A 118 -10.82 -6.79 7.58
C LEU A 118 -12.26 -6.89 7.05
N LYS A 119 -12.57 -6.17 5.96
CA LYS A 119 -13.89 -6.24 5.31
C LYS A 119 -14.26 -7.66 4.86
N ASP A 120 -13.27 -8.47 4.48
CA ASP A 120 -13.46 -9.84 4.02
C ASP A 120 -13.31 -10.84 5.20
N ALA A 121 -12.51 -10.49 6.20
CA ALA A 121 -12.23 -11.31 7.37
C ALA A 121 -13.47 -11.53 8.26
N VAL A 122 -14.44 -10.63 8.25
CA VAL A 122 -15.68 -10.74 9.06
C VAL A 122 -16.50 -11.99 8.76
N THR A 123 -16.30 -12.61 7.60
CA THR A 123 -16.96 -13.86 7.22
C THR A 123 -16.15 -15.12 7.56
N HIS A 124 -14.88 -14.96 7.93
CA HIS A 124 -13.92 -16.06 8.16
C HIS A 124 -13.49 -16.20 9.63
N TYR A 125 -13.63 -15.12 10.43
CA TYR A 125 -13.21 -15.08 11.82
C TYR A 125 -14.38 -14.75 12.75
N LYS A 126 -14.27 -15.16 14.00
CA LYS A 126 -15.25 -14.76 15.03
C LYS A 126 -15.15 -13.25 15.28
N ILE A 127 -16.29 -12.58 15.30
CA ILE A 127 -16.36 -11.11 15.51
C ILE A 127 -15.71 -10.69 16.83
N ALA A 128 -15.85 -11.49 17.89
CA ALA A 128 -15.24 -11.20 19.18
C ALA A 128 -13.72 -11.17 19.10
N ASP A 129 -13.11 -12.11 18.38
CA ASP A 129 -11.65 -12.19 18.20
C ASP A 129 -11.13 -11.01 17.37
N LEU A 130 -11.85 -10.65 16.29
CA LEU A 130 -11.55 -9.46 15.49
C LEU A 130 -11.62 -8.17 16.29
N ARG A 131 -12.65 -8.00 17.10
CA ARG A 131 -12.78 -6.84 18.01
C ARG A 131 -11.61 -6.74 18.96
N GLN A 132 -11.23 -7.84 19.61
CA GLN A 132 -10.09 -7.87 20.53
C GLN A 132 -8.79 -7.54 19.81
N ALA A 133 -8.55 -8.09 18.62
CA ALA A 133 -7.36 -7.80 17.82
C ALA A 133 -7.28 -6.32 17.40
N ILE A 134 -8.41 -5.70 17.00
CA ILE A 134 -8.51 -4.28 16.67
C ILE A 134 -8.22 -3.42 17.91
N TYR A 135 -8.77 -3.76 19.09
CA TYR A 135 -8.45 -3.04 20.33
C TYR A 135 -6.98 -3.09 20.67
N LYS A 136 -6.34 -4.26 20.56
CA LYS A 136 -4.89 -4.41 20.77
C LYS A 136 -4.07 -3.57 19.77
N MET A 137 -4.47 -3.55 18.51
CA MET A 137 -3.83 -2.70 17.49
C MET A 137 -3.96 -1.22 17.85
N LYS A 138 -5.16 -0.73 18.19
CA LYS A 138 -5.39 0.67 18.57
C LYS A 138 -4.56 1.07 19.78
N ALA A 139 -4.55 0.25 20.83
CA ALA A 139 -3.74 0.52 22.02
C ALA A 139 -2.23 0.63 21.70
N ARG A 140 -1.73 -0.19 20.76
CA ARG A 140 -0.34 -0.12 20.31
C ARG A 140 -0.06 1.11 19.42
N LEU A 141 -1.03 1.57 18.63
CA LEU A 141 -0.93 2.82 17.86
C LEU A 141 -0.89 4.02 18.82
N ASP A 142 -1.77 4.03 19.83
CA ASP A 142 -1.82 5.08 20.85
C ASP A 142 -0.51 5.14 21.65
N ALA A 143 0.07 3.98 21.99
CA ALA A 143 1.33 3.89 22.72
C ALA A 143 2.53 4.51 21.96
N ILE A 144 2.49 4.52 20.64
CA ILE A 144 3.52 5.18 19.81
C ILE A 144 3.09 6.58 19.34
N GLY A 145 1.93 7.08 19.78
CA GLY A 145 1.39 8.39 19.40
C GLY A 145 0.91 8.50 17.94
N PHE A 146 0.65 7.37 17.27
CA PHE A 146 0.24 7.36 15.87
C PHE A 146 -1.27 7.45 15.71
N ARG A 147 -1.74 8.46 14.97
CA ARG A 147 -3.16 8.67 14.65
C ARG A 147 -3.40 8.46 13.17
N HIS A 148 -3.99 7.33 12.81
CA HIS A 148 -4.27 6.96 11.41
C HIS A 148 -5.35 7.85 10.76
N ASN A 149 -6.33 8.32 11.50
CA ASN A 149 -7.50 9.14 11.09
C ASN A 149 -8.44 8.52 10.05
N ASN A 150 -8.19 7.29 9.60
CA ASN A 150 -9.04 6.60 8.65
C ASN A 150 -9.00 5.06 8.84
N LEU A 151 -9.18 4.61 10.08
CA LEU A 151 -9.23 3.17 10.42
C LEU A 151 -10.61 2.59 10.07
N ARG A 152 -10.86 2.34 8.78
CA ARG A 152 -12.02 1.57 8.31
C ARG A 152 -11.59 0.15 7.89
N PRO A 153 -12.57 -0.78 7.76
CA PRO A 153 -12.28 -2.17 7.37
C PRO A 153 -11.45 -2.33 6.08
N ALA A 154 -11.56 -1.37 5.15
CA ALA A 154 -10.77 -1.35 3.94
C ALA A 154 -9.30 -0.94 4.15
N ASN A 155 -8.94 -0.35 5.30
CA ASN A 155 -7.60 0.10 5.65
C ASN A 155 -6.94 -0.76 6.75
N ILE A 156 -7.46 -1.96 6.98
CA ILE A 156 -6.97 -2.87 8.01
C ILE A 156 -6.80 -4.26 7.39
N ILE A 157 -5.63 -4.86 7.59
CA ILE A 157 -5.35 -6.24 7.23
C ILE A 157 -5.35 -7.12 8.47
N VAL A 158 -6.02 -8.27 8.37
CA VAL A 158 -5.97 -9.36 9.36
C VAL A 158 -4.95 -10.36 8.85
N CYS A 159 -3.83 -10.46 9.54
CA CYS A 159 -2.78 -11.41 9.19
C CYS A 159 -3.20 -12.85 9.53
N ASP A 160 -2.64 -13.84 8.85
CA ASP A 160 -2.88 -15.27 9.14
C ASP A 160 -2.54 -15.65 10.59
N SER A 161 -1.64 -14.90 11.22
CA SER A 161 -1.31 -15.00 12.65
C SER A 161 -2.41 -14.49 13.60
N GLY A 162 -3.48 -13.91 13.09
CA GLY A 162 -4.53 -13.23 13.87
C GLY A 162 -4.16 -11.80 14.31
N VAL A 163 -2.95 -11.33 14.02
CA VAL A 163 -2.54 -9.95 14.29
C VAL A 163 -3.16 -9.02 13.25
N VAL A 164 -3.61 -7.86 13.71
CA VAL A 164 -4.23 -6.85 12.85
C VAL A 164 -3.25 -5.69 12.63
N ARG A 165 -3.15 -5.20 11.40
CA ARG A 165 -2.25 -4.11 11.00
C ARG A 165 -2.99 -3.05 10.19
N PRO A 166 -2.72 -1.74 10.38
CA PRO A 166 -3.26 -0.68 9.54
C PRO A 166 -2.50 -0.60 8.20
N LEU A 167 -3.16 -0.04 7.19
CA LEU A 167 -2.62 0.26 5.86
C LEU A 167 -2.88 1.72 5.50
N ARG A 168 -2.19 2.25 4.48
CA ARG A 168 -2.45 3.56 3.87
C ARG A 168 -2.25 4.73 4.83
N TYR A 169 -1.00 4.93 5.28
CA TYR A 169 -0.64 5.90 6.33
C TYR A 169 -0.71 7.37 5.91
N TRP A 170 -0.97 7.69 4.65
CA TRP A 170 -1.14 9.08 4.19
C TRP A 170 -2.34 9.82 4.78
N TYR A 171 -3.20 9.13 5.52
CA TYR A 171 -4.26 9.75 6.33
C TYR A 171 -3.77 10.17 7.73
N ALA A 172 -2.59 9.75 8.16
CA ALA A 172 -2.04 10.08 9.47
C ALA A 172 -1.82 11.59 9.66
N LYS A 173 -1.92 12.06 10.89
CA LYS A 173 -1.64 13.44 11.32
C LYS A 173 -0.66 13.42 12.47
#